data_d9f74f570ce0a419aa43a2da72cced4d
#
_entry.id   d9f74f570ce0a419aa43a2da72cced4d
#
_cell.length_a   1.000
_cell.length_b   1.000
_cell.length_c   1.000
_cell.angle_alpha   90.00
_cell.angle_beta   90.00
_cell.angle_gamma   90.00
#
_symmetry.space_group_name_H-M   'P 1'
#
loop_
_entity.id
_entity.type
_entity.pdbx_description
1 polymer ?
#
loop_
_entity_poly.entity_id
_entity_poly.type
_entity_poly.pdbx_seq_one_letter_code
_entity_poly.pdbx_strand_id
1 'polypeptide(L)'
;MFDPCAVLSHDELLNLGVDPGTQRVDLLNTHIDGFNVCSWEGSWFYLGLTSADRSLDAVERNSTIRDLRRDEIAGRSILVYQEQGDDGDLACNVAFATAQSTAMVRVGAKFSIDRPETPCALVERAAQTIVPLLS
;
A
#
# COMPACT_ATOMS: atom_id res chain seq x y z
N MET A 1 -2.13 -14.41 -8.21
CA MET A 1 -1.80 -13.19 -7.42
C MET A 1 -0.50 -13.44 -6.66
N PHE A 2 0.31 -12.40 -6.45
CA PHE A 2 1.50 -12.54 -5.64
C PHE A 2 1.16 -12.64 -4.15
N ASP A 3 2.08 -13.20 -3.35
CA ASP A 3 1.93 -13.25 -1.89
C ASP A 3 2.61 -12.01 -1.27
N PRO A 4 1.83 -11.03 -0.77
CA PRO A 4 2.41 -9.80 -0.23
C PRO A 4 3.27 -10.02 1.02
N CYS A 5 3.12 -11.15 1.70
CA CYS A 5 3.96 -11.47 2.86
C CYS A 5 5.30 -12.09 2.48
N ALA A 6 5.49 -12.45 1.21
CA ALA A 6 6.69 -13.15 0.74
C ALA A 6 7.56 -12.35 -0.22
N VAL A 7 7.02 -11.29 -0.83
CA VAL A 7 7.73 -10.57 -1.91
C VAL A 7 8.77 -9.56 -1.43
N LEU A 8 8.66 -9.09 -0.18
CA LEU A 8 9.61 -8.14 0.40
C LEU A 8 10.54 -8.87 1.36
N SER A 9 11.85 -8.69 1.17
CA SER A 9 12.85 -9.27 2.05
C SER A 9 12.90 -8.52 3.39
N HIS A 10 13.55 -9.14 4.37
CA HIS A 10 13.81 -8.52 5.68
C HIS A 10 14.49 -7.16 5.52
N ASP A 11 15.53 -7.09 4.69
CA ASP A 11 16.29 -5.86 4.46
C ASP A 11 15.46 -4.80 3.75
N GLU A 12 14.62 -5.20 2.79
CA GLU A 12 13.69 -4.27 2.11
C GLU A 12 12.67 -3.68 3.07
N LEU A 13 12.13 -4.49 3.99
CA LEU A 13 11.23 -4.01 5.03
C LEU A 13 11.90 -3.01 5.96
N LEU A 14 13.13 -3.29 6.38
CA LEU A 14 13.90 -2.34 7.21
C LEU A 14 14.14 -1.02 6.47
N ASN A 15 14.48 -1.08 5.17
CA ASN A 15 14.67 0.11 4.34
C ASN A 15 13.37 0.93 4.19
N LEU A 16 12.21 0.27 4.23
CA LEU A 16 10.91 0.95 4.20
C LEU A 16 10.53 1.56 5.56
N GLY A 17 11.32 1.32 6.59
CA GLY A 17 11.09 1.90 7.91
C GLY A 17 10.13 1.11 8.78
N VAL A 18 9.86 -0.14 8.47
CA VAL A 18 8.97 -0.99 9.26
C VAL A 18 9.75 -2.10 9.97
N ASP A 19 9.16 -2.64 11.03
CA ASP A 19 9.70 -3.78 11.78
C ASP A 19 9.16 -5.08 11.14
N PRO A 20 10.03 -5.90 10.52
CA PRO A 20 9.61 -7.17 9.94
C PRO A 20 8.93 -8.12 10.94
N GLY A 21 9.25 -8.00 12.22
CA GLY A 21 8.64 -8.84 13.27
C GLY A 21 7.19 -8.49 13.58
N THR A 22 6.68 -7.40 13.03
CA THR A 22 5.27 -6.98 13.24
C THR A 22 4.34 -7.47 12.13
N GLN A 23 4.81 -8.32 11.24
CA GLN A 23 4.04 -8.79 10.09
C GLN A 23 2.70 -9.40 10.51
N ARG A 24 1.64 -8.96 9.84
CA ARG A 24 0.28 -9.49 10.00
C ARG A 24 -0.29 -9.87 8.64
N VAL A 25 -0.96 -11.01 8.62
CA VAL A 25 -1.65 -11.53 7.43
C VAL A 25 -3.12 -11.20 7.55
N ASP A 26 -3.71 -10.74 6.43
CA ASP A 26 -5.12 -10.37 6.33
C ASP A 26 -5.50 -9.13 7.15
N LEU A 27 -6.74 -8.68 6.95
CA LEU A 27 -7.30 -7.52 7.67
C LEU A 27 -8.05 -8.03 8.90
N LEU A 28 -7.62 -7.60 10.09
CA LEU A 28 -8.28 -7.93 11.35
C LEU A 28 -8.54 -9.45 11.50
N ASN A 29 -7.56 -10.26 11.06
CA ASN A 29 -7.64 -11.72 11.05
C ASN A 29 -8.78 -12.28 10.18
N THR A 30 -9.27 -11.49 9.22
CA THR A 30 -10.35 -11.89 8.32
C THR A 30 -9.83 -11.90 6.88
N HIS A 31 -9.87 -13.08 6.25
CA HIS A 31 -9.53 -13.19 4.83
C HIS A 31 -10.72 -12.76 3.97
N ILE A 32 -10.45 -11.91 2.97
CA ILE A 32 -11.44 -11.48 1.98
C ILE A 32 -11.06 -12.10 0.64
N ASP A 33 -12.00 -12.83 0.04
CA ASP A 33 -11.76 -13.48 -1.26
C ASP A 33 -11.36 -12.46 -2.32
N GLY A 34 -10.34 -12.81 -3.10
CA GLY A 34 -9.81 -11.93 -4.15
C GLY A 34 -8.78 -10.93 -3.64
N PHE A 35 -8.44 -10.97 -2.35
CA PHE A 35 -7.43 -10.09 -1.74
C PHE A 35 -6.46 -10.89 -0.89
N ASN A 36 -5.16 -10.67 -1.11
CA ASN A 36 -4.12 -11.11 -0.19
C ASN A 36 -3.49 -9.86 0.41
N VAL A 37 -3.47 -9.77 1.72
CA VAL A 37 -3.01 -8.57 2.44
C VAL A 37 -1.93 -8.94 3.43
N CYS A 38 -0.88 -8.13 3.46
CA CYS A 38 0.13 -8.21 4.50
C CYS A 38 0.42 -6.80 5.01
N SER A 39 0.69 -6.66 6.30
CA SER A 39 0.98 -5.35 6.88
C SER A 39 2.07 -5.44 7.94
N TRP A 40 2.73 -4.31 8.18
CA TRP A 40 3.81 -4.14 9.14
C TRP A 40 3.68 -2.79 9.84
N GLU A 41 4.33 -2.62 10.97
CA GLU A 41 4.34 -1.38 11.71
C GLU A 41 5.67 -0.65 11.59
N GLY A 42 5.59 0.65 11.34
CA GLY A 42 6.68 1.60 11.52
C GLY A 42 6.52 2.38 12.82
N SER A 43 7.35 3.40 13.03
CA SER A 43 7.33 4.20 14.25
C SER A 43 6.03 5.01 14.41
N TRP A 44 5.50 5.55 13.31
CA TRP A 44 4.30 6.40 13.36
C TRP A 44 3.19 5.95 12.39
N PHE A 45 3.41 4.85 11.68
CA PHE A 45 2.52 4.42 10.60
C PHE A 45 2.43 2.90 10.51
N TYR A 46 1.42 2.45 9.76
CA TYR A 46 1.29 1.07 9.29
C TYR A 46 1.51 1.05 7.78
N LEU A 47 2.27 0.08 7.30
CA LEU A 47 2.46 -0.18 5.87
C LEU A 47 1.69 -1.43 5.49
N GLY A 48 0.81 -1.32 4.50
CA GLY A 48 0.08 -2.45 3.95
C GLY A 48 0.46 -2.69 2.50
N LEU A 49 0.53 -3.96 2.11
CA LEU A 49 0.69 -4.38 0.73
C LEU A 49 -0.39 -5.40 0.41
N THR A 50 -1.13 -5.13 -0.65
CA THR A 50 -2.26 -5.96 -1.07
C THR A 50 -2.07 -6.42 -2.50
N SER A 51 -2.34 -7.70 -2.76
CA SER A 51 -2.54 -8.24 -4.10
C SER A 51 -4.04 -8.46 -4.29
N ALA A 52 -4.64 -7.81 -5.28
CA ALA A 52 -6.08 -7.84 -5.51
C ALA A 52 -6.38 -8.48 -6.87
N ASP A 53 -7.35 -9.39 -6.88
CA ASP A 53 -7.84 -10.04 -8.10
C ASP A 53 -8.84 -9.11 -8.80
N ARG A 54 -8.34 -8.00 -9.31
CA ARG A 54 -9.12 -7.03 -10.10
C ARG A 54 -8.17 -6.15 -10.90
N SER A 55 -8.71 -5.52 -11.94
CA SER A 55 -7.91 -4.63 -12.79
C SER A 55 -7.66 -3.29 -12.11
N LEU A 56 -6.61 -2.60 -12.57
CA LEU A 56 -6.34 -1.23 -12.13
C LEU A 56 -7.51 -0.29 -12.47
N ASP A 57 -8.16 -0.49 -13.62
CA ASP A 57 -9.36 0.25 -14.00
C ASP A 57 -10.50 0.08 -12.98
N ALA A 58 -10.68 -1.12 -12.45
CA ALA A 58 -11.70 -1.37 -11.43
C ALA A 58 -11.40 -0.60 -10.15
N VAL A 59 -10.13 -0.50 -9.77
CA VAL A 59 -9.71 0.32 -8.62
C VAL A 59 -10.00 1.80 -8.91
N GLU A 60 -9.62 2.30 -10.09
CA GLU A 60 -9.83 3.70 -10.47
C GLU A 60 -11.31 4.09 -10.46
N ARG A 61 -12.19 3.18 -10.86
CA ARG A 61 -13.64 3.43 -10.93
C ARG A 61 -14.37 3.19 -9.62
N ASN A 62 -13.68 2.78 -8.58
CA ASN A 62 -14.31 2.55 -7.28
C ASN A 62 -14.82 3.87 -6.71
N SER A 63 -16.11 3.93 -6.38
CA SER A 63 -16.77 5.15 -5.89
C SER A 63 -16.25 5.62 -4.51
N THR A 64 -15.52 4.77 -3.80
CA THR A 64 -14.94 5.14 -2.50
C THR A 64 -13.62 5.91 -2.63
N ILE A 65 -13.05 6.01 -3.82
CA ILE A 65 -11.80 6.74 -4.05
C ILE A 65 -12.04 8.24 -4.10
N ARG A 66 -11.15 8.99 -3.47
CA ARG A 66 -11.10 10.45 -3.56
C ARG A 66 -9.67 10.93 -3.77
N ASP A 67 -9.52 12.16 -4.25
CA ASP A 67 -8.23 12.82 -4.45
C ASP A 67 -7.28 12.00 -5.35
N LEU A 68 -7.85 11.40 -6.39
CA LEU A 68 -7.12 10.57 -7.33
C LEU A 68 -6.12 11.40 -8.13
N ARG A 69 -4.88 10.94 -8.18
CA ARG A 69 -3.82 11.50 -8.99
C ARG A 69 -3.10 10.38 -9.73
N ARG A 70 -2.76 10.61 -10.98
CA ARG A 70 -1.98 9.67 -11.79
C ARG A 70 -0.53 10.09 -11.83
N ASP A 71 0.36 9.11 -11.78
CA ASP A 71 1.80 9.33 -11.86
C ASP A 71 2.46 8.10 -12.48
N GLU A 72 3.76 8.09 -12.53
CA GLU A 72 4.55 7.00 -13.12
C GLU A 72 5.77 6.72 -12.26
N ILE A 73 6.06 5.44 -12.02
CA ILE A 73 7.26 4.98 -11.32
C ILE A 73 7.90 3.87 -12.15
N ALA A 74 9.18 4.02 -12.49
CA ALA A 74 9.95 3.03 -13.24
C ALA A 74 9.26 2.61 -14.55
N GLY A 75 8.65 3.56 -15.26
CA GLY A 75 7.94 3.32 -16.51
C GLY A 75 6.55 2.71 -16.34
N ARG A 76 6.09 2.53 -15.14
CA ARG A 76 4.78 1.93 -14.84
C ARG A 76 3.81 2.98 -14.33
N SER A 77 2.61 3.01 -14.90
CA SER A 77 1.54 3.90 -14.46
C SER A 77 1.07 3.53 -13.06
N ILE A 78 0.93 4.52 -12.21
CA ILE A 78 0.42 4.35 -10.85
C ILE A 78 -0.75 5.28 -10.60
N LEU A 79 -1.61 4.90 -9.64
CA LEU A 79 -2.66 5.74 -9.09
C LEU A 79 -2.29 6.08 -7.65
N VAL A 80 -2.35 7.36 -7.29
CA VAL A 80 -2.20 7.82 -5.91
C VAL A 80 -3.56 8.34 -5.46
N TYR A 81 -4.07 7.86 -4.36
CA TYR A 81 -5.43 8.21 -3.94
C TYR A 81 -5.66 8.03 -2.45
N GLN A 82 -6.72 8.66 -1.98
CA GLN A 82 -7.26 8.44 -0.64
C GLN A 82 -8.62 7.78 -0.76
N GLU A 83 -9.09 7.17 0.30
CA GLU A 83 -10.40 6.54 0.33
C GLU A 83 -11.36 7.36 1.19
N GLN A 84 -12.65 7.35 0.81
CA GLN A 84 -13.70 7.93 1.64
C GLN A 84 -13.73 7.17 2.97
N GLY A 85 -13.87 7.91 4.05
CA GLY A 85 -13.78 7.33 5.39
C GLY A 85 -12.39 7.49 6.02
N ASP A 86 -11.35 7.74 5.22
CA ASP A 86 -10.06 8.17 5.74
C ASP A 86 -10.18 9.62 6.18
N ASP A 87 -10.02 9.86 7.47
CA ASP A 87 -10.23 11.17 8.07
C ASP A 87 -9.02 12.07 7.77
N GLY A 88 -9.23 13.15 7.01
CA GLY A 88 -8.17 14.07 6.63
C GLY A 88 -7.01 13.36 5.94
N ASP A 89 -5.80 13.57 6.44
CA ASP A 89 -4.56 13.01 5.88
C ASP A 89 -4.07 11.80 6.67
N LEU A 90 -4.98 10.97 7.20
CA LEU A 90 -4.60 9.81 8.01
C LEU A 90 -4.08 8.63 7.18
N ALA A 91 -4.41 8.56 5.90
CA ALA A 91 -3.94 7.46 5.06
C ALA A 91 -3.82 7.89 3.59
N CYS A 92 -2.96 7.17 2.86
CA CYS A 92 -2.80 7.36 1.42
C CYS A 92 -2.42 6.04 0.77
N ASN A 93 -2.79 5.87 -0.50
CA ASN A 93 -2.62 4.62 -1.23
C ASN A 93 -1.95 4.85 -2.57
N VAL A 94 -1.20 3.86 -3.03
CA VAL A 94 -0.70 3.77 -4.41
C VAL A 94 -1.14 2.42 -4.96
N ALA A 95 -1.75 2.42 -6.16
CA ALA A 95 -2.12 1.20 -6.85
C ALA A 95 -1.42 1.12 -8.20
N PHE A 96 -1.04 -0.08 -8.61
CA PHE A 96 -0.42 -0.32 -9.91
C PHE A 96 -0.67 -1.75 -10.35
N ALA A 97 -0.65 -1.96 -11.68
CA ALA A 97 -0.86 -3.28 -12.26
C ALA A 97 0.41 -4.13 -12.15
N THR A 98 0.21 -5.41 -11.83
CA THR A 98 1.25 -6.44 -11.95
C THR A 98 0.85 -7.45 -13.03
N ALA A 99 1.73 -8.42 -13.33
CA ALA A 99 1.44 -9.42 -14.36
C ALA A 99 0.19 -10.24 -14.05
N GLN A 100 -0.17 -10.43 -12.81
CA GLN A 100 -1.26 -11.33 -12.38
C GLN A 100 -2.36 -10.67 -11.59
N SER A 101 -2.16 -9.43 -11.15
CA SER A 101 -3.09 -8.79 -10.22
C SER A 101 -2.90 -7.28 -10.23
N THR A 102 -3.58 -6.60 -9.34
CA THR A 102 -3.30 -5.21 -8.99
C THR A 102 -2.68 -5.17 -7.61
N ALA A 103 -1.56 -4.47 -7.49
CA ALA A 103 -0.90 -4.24 -6.21
C ALA A 103 -1.39 -2.92 -5.61
N MET A 104 -1.61 -2.89 -4.31
CA MET A 104 -1.96 -1.68 -3.58
C MET A 104 -1.04 -1.54 -2.37
N VAL A 105 -0.40 -0.38 -2.26
CA VAL A 105 0.43 -0.02 -1.12
C VAL A 105 -0.33 1.03 -0.32
N ARG A 106 -0.45 0.82 0.98
CA ARG A 106 -1.15 1.75 1.87
C ARG A 106 -0.26 2.16 3.03
N VAL A 107 -0.23 3.46 3.32
CA VAL A 107 0.34 4.00 4.55
C VAL A 107 -0.79 4.62 5.35
N GLY A 108 -0.99 4.14 6.56
CA GLY A 108 -1.94 4.69 7.52
C GLY A 108 -1.21 5.21 8.75
N ALA A 109 -1.51 6.44 9.19
CA ALA A 109 -0.88 7.03 10.37
C ALA A 109 -1.46 6.45 11.64
N LYS A 110 -0.61 6.29 12.65
CA LYS A 110 -1.06 5.92 14.00
C LYS A 110 -1.70 7.13 14.68
N PHE A 111 -2.74 6.90 15.47
CA PHE A 111 -3.39 7.96 16.24
C PHE A 111 -2.47 8.47 17.35
N SER A 112 -2.55 9.77 17.61
CA SER A 112 -1.87 10.42 18.74
C SER A 112 -0.35 10.33 18.72
N ILE A 113 0.25 10.06 17.55
CA ILE A 113 1.69 10.04 17.35
C ILE A 113 2.04 11.13 16.34
N ASP A 114 3.07 11.93 16.65
CA ASP A 114 3.54 12.95 15.73
C ASP A 114 4.07 12.33 14.43
N ARG A 115 3.74 12.97 13.31
CA ARG A 115 4.12 12.54 12.00
C ARG A 115 5.19 13.46 11.41
N PRO A 116 6.37 12.93 11.04
CA PRO A 116 7.41 13.75 10.42
C PRO A 116 7.09 14.12 8.98
N GLU A 117 6.12 13.44 8.35
CA GLU A 117 5.69 13.67 6.97
C GLU A 117 4.24 13.20 6.77
N THR A 118 3.66 13.49 5.61
CA THR A 118 2.33 13.02 5.30
C THR A 118 2.34 11.54 4.88
N PRO A 119 1.24 10.80 5.10
CA PRO A 119 1.12 9.44 4.56
C PRO A 119 1.32 9.35 3.04
N CYS A 120 0.86 10.34 2.27
CA CYS A 120 1.06 10.36 0.81
C CYS A 120 2.53 10.49 0.44
N ALA A 121 3.31 11.32 1.15
CA ALA A 121 4.74 11.44 0.88
C ALA A 121 5.46 10.12 1.15
N LEU A 122 5.12 9.44 2.26
CA LEU A 122 5.73 8.18 2.60
C LEU A 122 5.30 7.05 1.64
N VAL A 123 4.02 6.95 1.30
CA VAL A 123 3.55 5.89 0.41
C VAL A 123 4.14 6.01 -0.99
N GLU A 124 4.31 7.23 -1.49
CA GLU A 124 4.96 7.44 -2.79
C GLU A 124 6.42 7.03 -2.75
N ARG A 125 7.13 7.33 -1.67
CA ARG A 125 8.52 6.89 -1.50
C ARG A 125 8.62 5.37 -1.36
N ALA A 126 7.72 4.75 -0.60
CA ALA A 126 7.65 3.30 -0.47
C ALA A 126 7.35 2.63 -1.82
N ALA A 127 6.46 3.21 -2.61
CA ALA A 127 6.13 2.70 -3.94
C ALA A 127 7.35 2.73 -4.89
N GLN A 128 8.22 3.71 -4.77
CA GLN A 128 9.45 3.76 -5.57
C GLN A 128 10.35 2.54 -5.31
N THR A 129 10.32 2.01 -4.10
CA THR A 129 11.03 0.78 -3.75
C THR A 129 10.28 -0.47 -4.19
N ILE A 130 8.97 -0.50 -3.99
CA ILE A 130 8.15 -1.71 -4.18
C ILE A 130 7.82 -1.96 -5.65
N VAL A 131 7.48 -0.93 -6.42
CA VAL A 131 7.07 -1.08 -7.83
C VAL A 131 8.09 -1.88 -8.65
N PRO A 132 9.42 -1.58 -8.59
CA PRO A 132 10.38 -2.36 -9.38
C PRO A 132 10.53 -3.81 -8.94
N LEU A 133 10.12 -4.17 -7.73
CA LEU A 133 10.23 -5.54 -7.21
C LEU A 133 9.10 -6.44 -7.68
N LEU A 134 8.00 -5.87 -8.18
CA LEU A 134 6.82 -6.60 -8.62
C LEU A 134 6.65 -6.47 -10.13
N SER A 135 6.66 -7.59 -10.81
CA SER A 135 6.45 -7.61 -12.28
C SER A 135 5.00 -7.67 -12.69
#